data_4b6631132aed62e8935d8b7e19a78516
#
_entry.id   4b6631132aed62e8935d8b7e19a78516
#
_cell.length_a   1.000
_cell.length_b   1.000
_cell.length_c   1.000
_cell.angle_alpha   90.00
_cell.angle_beta   90.00
_cell.angle_gamma   90.00
#
_symmetry.space_group_name_H-M   'P 1'
#
loop_
_entity.id
_entity.type
_entity.pdbx_description
1 polymer ?
#
loop_
_entity_poly.entity_id
_entity_poly.type
_entity_poly.pdbx_seq_one_letter_code
_entity_poly.pdbx_strand_id
1 'polypeptide(L)'
;MSYDTDLLAIENICSFSEKWYHFIKDKKDLKIELRTKSANIDKFLNLDVLDNFIIAFTLSPEDIALKNEKYTASFKNRVKAIKELQNKGWKVRICIDPLIYTDDFEKNYSEMIEYLFSEIDKNKVIDVSIGVFRTSKEYLKKMRNQNKKSEILYYP
;
A
#
# COMPACT_ATOMS: atom_id res chain seq x y z
N MET A 1 -9.31 9.44 1.01
CA MET A 1 -8.97 10.66 0.25
C MET A 1 -9.22 10.48 -1.24
N SER A 2 -8.57 9.58 -1.91
CA SER A 2 -8.86 9.21 -3.31
C SER A 2 -9.25 7.74 -3.35
N TYR A 3 -10.19 7.37 -4.21
CA TYR A 3 -10.60 5.97 -4.36
C TYR A 3 -9.78 5.27 -5.44
N ASP A 4 -9.45 5.97 -6.51
CA ASP A 4 -8.85 5.39 -7.71
C ASP A 4 -7.45 5.92 -8.04
N THR A 5 -6.85 6.73 -7.14
CA THR A 5 -5.55 7.37 -7.41
C THR A 5 -4.61 7.20 -6.24
N ASP A 6 -3.41 6.71 -6.50
CA ASP A 6 -2.32 6.72 -5.54
C ASP A 6 -1.71 8.13 -5.46
N LEU A 7 -2.11 8.88 -4.46
CA LEU A 7 -1.69 10.28 -4.30
C LEU A 7 -0.18 10.41 -4.07
N LEU A 8 0.43 9.44 -3.38
CA LEU A 8 1.86 9.47 -3.10
C LEU A 8 2.69 9.24 -4.37
N ALA A 9 2.17 8.48 -5.33
CA ALA A 9 2.84 8.25 -6.60
C ALA A 9 3.01 9.54 -7.42
N ILE A 10 2.09 10.51 -7.26
CA ILE A 10 2.10 11.79 -7.97
C ILE A 10 2.51 12.98 -7.08
N GLU A 11 3.03 12.72 -5.89
CA GLU A 11 3.34 13.75 -4.89
C GLU A 11 4.34 14.79 -5.41
N ASN A 12 5.31 14.37 -6.22
CA ASN A 12 6.29 15.28 -6.82
C ASN A 12 5.69 16.30 -7.80
N ILE A 13 4.46 16.03 -8.28
CA ILE A 13 3.77 16.90 -9.24
C ILE A 13 2.77 17.82 -8.54
N CYS A 14 2.05 17.30 -7.55
CA CYS A 14 0.89 18.02 -7.00
C CYS A 14 0.99 18.37 -5.51
N SER A 15 1.99 17.84 -4.77
CA SER A 15 2.14 18.02 -3.30
C SER A 15 0.82 17.83 -2.54
N PHE A 16 0.04 16.82 -2.92
CA PHE A 16 -1.32 16.66 -2.44
C PHE A 16 -1.37 16.11 -1.01
N SER A 17 -0.50 15.13 -0.72
CA SER A 17 -0.39 14.56 0.63
C SER A 17 0.17 15.57 1.63
N GLU A 18 1.09 16.43 1.22
CA GLU A 18 1.59 17.53 2.04
C GLU A 18 0.47 18.54 2.39
N LYS A 19 -0.39 18.87 1.43
CA LYS A 19 -1.57 19.75 1.68
C LYS A 19 -2.54 19.11 2.69
N TRP A 20 -2.78 17.80 2.58
CA TRP A 20 -3.60 17.07 3.54
C TRP A 20 -2.95 16.98 4.92
N TYR A 21 -1.62 16.83 4.98
CA TYR A 21 -0.87 16.89 6.22
C TYR A 21 -1.12 18.22 6.95
N HIS A 22 -0.95 19.36 6.28
CA HIS A 22 -1.19 20.67 6.87
C HIS A 22 -2.66 20.87 7.27
N PHE A 23 -3.59 20.32 6.50
CA PHE A 23 -5.01 20.40 6.84
C PHE A 23 -5.34 19.62 8.13
N ILE A 24 -4.75 18.44 8.34
CA ILE A 24 -5.10 17.58 9.48
C ILE A 24 -4.31 17.92 10.76
N LYS A 25 -3.19 18.63 10.64
CA LYS A 25 -2.24 18.88 11.75
C LYS A 25 -2.94 19.37 13.03
N ASP A 26 -3.91 20.26 12.90
CA ASP A 26 -4.60 20.89 14.03
C ASP A 26 -5.97 20.25 14.34
N LYS A 27 -6.34 19.16 13.64
CA LYS A 27 -7.67 18.51 13.74
C LYS A 27 -7.57 17.15 14.42
N LYS A 28 -7.45 17.16 15.75
CA LYS A 28 -7.24 15.93 16.54
C LYS A 28 -8.38 14.90 16.44
N ASP A 29 -9.59 15.37 16.14
CA ASP A 29 -10.79 14.51 16.04
C ASP A 29 -10.92 13.81 14.67
N LEU A 30 -10.05 14.14 13.71
CA LEU A 30 -10.02 13.53 12.39
C LEU A 30 -8.78 12.66 12.23
N LYS A 31 -8.94 11.56 11.52
CA LYS A 31 -7.83 10.72 11.05
C LYS A 31 -7.85 10.62 9.54
N ILE A 32 -6.68 10.70 8.93
CA ILE A 32 -6.49 10.48 7.50
C ILE A 32 -5.67 9.22 7.29
N GLU A 33 -6.13 8.36 6.38
CA GLU A 33 -5.34 7.27 5.82
C GLU A 33 -4.93 7.63 4.40
N LEU A 34 -3.64 7.61 4.15
CA LEU A 34 -3.04 7.67 2.82
C LEU A 34 -2.56 6.27 2.46
N ARG A 35 -3.31 5.57 1.60
CA ARG A 35 -2.93 4.24 1.11
C ARG A 35 -2.13 4.36 -0.18
N THR A 36 -1.02 3.60 -0.28
CA THR A 36 -0.09 3.73 -1.39
C THR A 36 0.57 2.40 -1.78
N LYS A 37 0.97 2.32 -3.04
CA LYS A 37 1.91 1.36 -3.61
C LYS A 37 3.21 2.04 -4.09
N SER A 38 3.38 3.30 -3.75
CA SER A 38 4.58 4.09 -4.05
C SER A 38 5.61 3.98 -2.91
N ALA A 39 6.87 4.24 -3.23
CA ALA A 39 7.95 4.43 -2.26
C ALA A 39 8.39 5.91 -2.17
N ASN A 40 7.61 6.84 -2.71
CA ASN A 40 7.92 8.26 -2.74
C ASN A 40 7.56 8.93 -1.41
N ILE A 41 8.42 8.81 -0.41
CA ILE A 41 8.18 9.27 0.97
C ILE A 41 8.95 10.52 1.37
N ASP A 42 9.72 11.11 0.46
CA ASP A 42 10.67 12.19 0.74
C ASP A 42 10.04 13.36 1.51
N LYS A 43 8.80 13.71 1.18
CA LYS A 43 8.07 14.76 1.88
C LYS A 43 7.85 14.42 3.36
N PHE A 44 7.45 13.19 3.66
CA PHE A 44 7.18 12.75 5.03
C PHE A 44 8.44 12.62 5.89
N LEU A 45 9.61 12.42 5.28
CA LEU A 45 10.88 12.43 6.03
C LEU A 45 11.23 13.83 6.58
N ASN A 46 10.69 14.88 5.98
CA ASN A 46 10.91 16.27 6.37
C ASN A 46 9.78 16.88 7.22
N LEU A 47 8.67 16.15 7.39
CA LEU A 47 7.52 16.59 8.20
C LEU A 47 7.60 16.03 9.63
N ASP A 48 6.94 16.72 10.57
CA ASP A 48 6.75 16.20 11.92
C ASP A 48 5.77 15.01 11.92
N VAL A 49 5.98 14.08 12.83
CA VAL A 49 5.10 12.91 12.94
C VAL A 49 3.74 13.33 13.51
N LEU A 50 2.66 12.87 12.88
CA LEU A 50 1.29 13.07 13.35
C LEU A 50 0.63 11.71 13.61
N ASP A 51 0.05 11.53 14.81
CA ASP A 51 -0.67 10.31 15.17
C ASP A 51 -1.99 10.13 14.41
N ASN A 52 -2.52 11.20 13.85
CA ASN A 52 -3.78 11.20 13.09
C ASN A 52 -3.59 11.18 11.57
N PHE A 53 -2.34 11.06 11.10
CA PHE A 53 -2.03 10.84 9.68
C PHE A 53 -1.40 9.46 9.50
N ILE A 54 -2.15 8.53 8.94
CA ILE A 54 -1.75 7.12 8.77
C ILE A 54 -1.25 6.91 7.35
N ILE A 55 0.00 6.45 7.22
CA ILE A 55 0.56 6.03 5.93
C ILE A 55 0.41 4.51 5.83
N ALA A 56 -0.38 4.07 4.87
CA ALA A 56 -0.76 2.68 4.68
C ALA A 56 -0.12 2.11 3.40
N PHE A 57 0.75 1.13 3.54
CA PHE A 57 1.41 0.50 2.40
C PHE A 57 0.67 -0.76 1.98
N THR A 58 0.25 -0.80 0.72
CA THR A 58 -0.24 -2.03 0.11
C THR A 58 0.95 -2.87 -0.34
N LEU A 59 1.00 -4.11 0.12
CA LEU A 59 2.06 -5.06 -0.17
C LEU A 59 1.49 -6.32 -0.82
N SER A 60 2.23 -6.85 -1.77
CA SER A 60 1.99 -8.14 -2.43
C SER A 60 3.33 -8.83 -2.63
N PRO A 61 3.38 -10.18 -2.69
CA PRO A 61 4.58 -10.89 -3.08
C PRO A 61 5.15 -10.35 -4.40
N GLU A 62 6.49 -10.30 -4.52
CA GLU A 62 7.16 -9.63 -5.63
C GLU A 62 6.69 -10.15 -7.00
N ASP A 63 6.58 -11.47 -7.16
CA ASP A 63 6.14 -12.09 -8.42
C ASP A 63 4.71 -11.72 -8.78
N ILE A 64 3.84 -11.61 -7.78
CA ILE A 64 2.45 -11.19 -7.97
C ILE A 64 2.39 -9.72 -8.34
N ALA A 65 3.17 -8.88 -7.66
CA ALA A 65 3.25 -7.45 -7.94
C ALA A 65 3.77 -7.20 -9.37
N LEU A 66 4.84 -7.85 -9.79
CA LEU A 66 5.41 -7.71 -11.14
C LEU A 66 4.43 -8.08 -12.25
N LYS A 67 3.62 -9.12 -12.04
CA LYS A 67 2.62 -9.56 -13.03
C LYS A 67 1.40 -8.62 -13.12
N ASN A 68 1.00 -8.02 -12.01
CA ASN A 68 -0.32 -7.41 -11.87
C ASN A 68 -0.32 -5.92 -11.55
N GLU A 69 0.79 -5.38 -11.06
CA GLU A 69 0.91 -3.98 -10.67
C GLU A 69 1.83 -3.23 -11.62
N LYS A 70 1.25 -2.42 -12.49
CA LYS A 70 2.03 -1.60 -13.43
C LYS A 70 2.43 -0.28 -12.78
N TYR A 71 3.67 0.16 -13.00
CA TYR A 71 4.18 1.46 -12.57
C TYR A 71 4.17 1.69 -11.04
N THR A 72 4.18 0.63 -10.26
CA THR A 72 4.30 0.70 -8.80
C THR A 72 5.74 0.47 -8.36
N ALA A 73 6.07 0.88 -7.14
CA ALA A 73 7.35 0.54 -6.54
C ALA A 73 7.44 -0.98 -6.25
N SER A 74 8.64 -1.57 -6.37
CA SER A 74 8.86 -2.97 -6.02
C SER A 74 8.54 -3.21 -4.53
N PHE A 75 8.25 -4.46 -4.17
CA PHE A 75 8.02 -4.84 -2.77
C PHE A 75 9.17 -4.39 -1.85
N LYS A 76 10.42 -4.66 -2.25
CA LYS A 76 11.60 -4.26 -1.47
C LYS A 76 11.72 -2.75 -1.30
N ASN A 77 11.39 -1.96 -2.33
CA ASN A 77 11.41 -0.50 -2.23
C ASN A 77 10.33 0.02 -1.28
N ARG A 78 9.13 -0.59 -1.27
CA ARG A 78 8.08 -0.26 -0.30
C ARG A 78 8.51 -0.61 1.12
N VAL A 79 9.13 -1.77 1.35
CA VAL A 79 9.66 -2.16 2.67
C VAL A 79 10.75 -1.19 3.14
N LYS A 80 11.65 -0.80 2.26
CA LYS A 80 12.67 0.22 2.56
C LYS A 80 12.03 1.56 2.97
N ALA A 81 11.02 2.02 2.23
CA ALA A 81 10.27 3.23 2.55
C ALA A 81 9.58 3.15 3.92
N ILE A 82 8.97 2.01 4.25
CA ILE A 82 8.38 1.75 5.57
C ILE A 82 9.46 1.90 6.67
N LYS A 83 10.60 1.26 6.50
CA LYS A 83 11.72 1.31 7.46
C LYS A 83 12.22 2.74 7.69
N GLU A 84 12.38 3.52 6.62
CA GLU A 84 12.80 4.92 6.70
C GLU A 84 11.77 5.79 7.43
N LEU A 85 10.49 5.62 7.15
CA LEU A 85 9.41 6.29 7.88
C LEU A 85 9.40 5.91 9.36
N GLN A 86 9.57 4.63 9.69
CA GLN A 86 9.64 4.17 11.07
C GLN A 86 10.86 4.73 11.81
N ASN A 87 12.01 4.87 11.14
CA ASN A 87 13.19 5.53 11.71
C ASN A 87 12.94 7.01 12.03
N LYS A 88 12.12 7.68 11.22
CA LYS A 88 11.67 9.06 11.49
C LYS A 88 10.65 9.12 12.65
N GLY A 89 10.02 8.00 13.01
CA GLY A 89 9.04 7.91 14.09
C GLY A 89 7.60 7.68 13.63
N TRP A 90 7.34 7.62 12.32
CA TRP A 90 6.01 7.32 11.81
C TRP A 90 5.58 5.89 12.16
N LYS A 91 4.31 5.75 12.55
CA LYS A 91 3.64 4.46 12.59
C LYS A 91 2.97 4.23 11.24
N VAL A 92 3.02 3.00 10.76
CA VAL A 92 2.48 2.64 9.45
C VAL A 92 1.40 1.57 9.58
N ARG A 93 0.51 1.50 8.59
CA ARG A 93 -0.41 0.38 8.39
C ARG A 93 0.10 -0.47 7.25
N ILE A 94 0.02 -1.79 7.40
CA ILE A 94 0.30 -2.74 6.32
C ILE A 94 -1.03 -3.22 5.73
N CYS A 95 -1.14 -3.20 4.41
CA CYS A 95 -2.32 -3.65 3.71
C CYS A 95 -1.93 -4.80 2.76
N ILE A 96 -2.44 -6.00 3.02
CA ILE A 96 -2.36 -7.16 2.12
C ILE A 96 -3.75 -7.30 1.50
N ASP A 97 -4.08 -6.37 0.61
CA ASP A 97 -5.42 -6.24 0.04
C ASP A 97 -5.30 -5.74 -1.43
N PRO A 98 -5.64 -6.57 -2.41
CA PRO A 98 -6.19 -7.91 -2.25
C PRO A 98 -5.13 -9.00 -2.06
N LEU A 99 -5.48 -10.05 -1.31
CA LEU A 99 -4.83 -11.35 -1.41
C LEU A 99 -5.15 -11.94 -2.79
N ILE A 100 -4.13 -12.42 -3.47
CA ILE A 100 -4.24 -13.02 -4.80
C ILE A 100 -3.80 -14.47 -4.70
N TYR A 101 -4.70 -15.38 -4.98
CA TYR A 101 -4.41 -16.80 -4.98
C TYR A 101 -3.53 -17.17 -6.18
N THR A 102 -2.52 -18.01 -5.94
CA THR A 102 -1.61 -18.61 -6.93
C THR A 102 -1.25 -20.00 -6.47
N ASP A 103 -0.69 -20.84 -7.33
CA ASP A 103 -0.30 -22.22 -6.98
C ASP A 103 0.70 -22.26 -5.80
N ASP A 104 1.60 -21.28 -5.70
CA ASP A 104 2.57 -21.14 -4.62
C ASP A 104 2.12 -20.15 -3.52
N PHE A 105 0.80 -20.00 -3.31
CA PHE A 105 0.22 -18.98 -2.43
C PHE A 105 0.86 -18.95 -1.03
N GLU A 106 0.86 -20.08 -0.32
CA GLU A 106 1.36 -20.16 1.05
C GLU A 106 2.84 -19.79 1.12
N LYS A 107 3.64 -20.33 0.21
CA LYS A 107 5.09 -20.05 0.13
C LYS A 107 5.34 -18.57 -0.11
N ASN A 108 4.73 -17.99 -1.17
CA ASN A 108 4.98 -16.61 -1.57
C ASN A 108 4.59 -15.62 -0.47
N TYR A 109 3.44 -15.83 0.18
CA TYR A 109 2.99 -14.95 1.26
C TYR A 109 3.78 -15.16 2.55
N SER A 110 4.19 -16.38 2.88
CA SER A 110 5.05 -16.64 4.04
C SER A 110 6.42 -15.97 3.88
N GLU A 111 7.08 -16.15 2.75
CA GLU A 111 8.37 -15.52 2.45
C GLU A 111 8.25 -13.98 2.47
N MET A 112 7.17 -13.42 1.93
CA MET A 112 6.90 -11.98 1.96
C MET A 112 6.76 -11.46 3.39
N ILE A 113 5.98 -12.15 4.23
CA ILE A 113 5.71 -11.76 5.61
C ILE A 113 6.97 -11.89 6.46
N GLU A 114 7.72 -12.98 6.33
CA GLU A 114 8.98 -13.18 7.04
C GLU A 114 9.99 -12.10 6.68
N TYR A 115 10.19 -11.81 5.41
CA TYR A 115 11.07 -10.74 4.97
C TYR A 115 10.60 -9.37 5.49
N LEU A 116 9.31 -9.04 5.36
CA LEU A 116 8.77 -7.78 5.85
C LEU A 116 9.11 -7.56 7.33
N PHE A 117 8.75 -8.51 8.19
CA PHE A 117 8.93 -8.37 9.64
C PHE A 117 10.36 -8.59 10.12
N SER A 118 11.28 -9.08 9.28
CA SER A 118 12.72 -9.04 9.55
C SER A 118 13.33 -7.64 9.33
N GLU A 119 12.72 -6.83 8.44
CA GLU A 119 13.26 -5.52 8.04
C GLU A 119 12.65 -4.34 8.80
N ILE A 120 11.43 -4.47 9.32
CA ILE A 120 10.70 -3.36 9.95
C ILE A 120 10.48 -3.56 11.45
N ASP A 121 10.26 -2.46 12.18
CA ASP A 121 9.88 -2.50 13.59
C ASP A 121 8.37 -2.79 13.72
N LYS A 122 8.03 -4.01 14.18
CA LYS A 122 6.64 -4.43 14.40
C LYS A 122 5.88 -3.57 15.41
N ASN A 123 6.57 -2.94 16.36
CA ASN A 123 5.95 -2.08 17.37
C ASN A 123 5.49 -0.73 16.77
N LYS A 124 5.97 -0.39 15.58
CA LYS A 124 5.57 0.79 14.80
C LYS A 124 4.59 0.44 13.67
N VAL A 125 4.04 -0.77 13.68
CA VAL A 125 2.92 -1.16 12.82
C VAL A 125 1.63 -0.97 13.60
N ILE A 126 0.72 -0.14 13.09
CA ILE A 126 -0.58 0.15 13.73
C ILE A 126 -1.45 -1.10 13.71
N ASP A 127 -1.58 -1.68 12.53
CA ASP A 127 -2.32 -2.92 12.26
C ASP A 127 -1.94 -3.49 10.88
N VAL A 128 -2.43 -4.68 10.61
CA VAL A 128 -2.33 -5.34 9.29
C VAL A 128 -3.75 -5.57 8.79
N SER A 129 -4.09 -4.93 7.66
CA SER A 129 -5.37 -5.14 6.97
C SER A 129 -5.20 -6.22 5.91
N ILE A 130 -6.05 -7.25 5.96
CA ILE A 130 -6.04 -8.35 5.01
C ILE A 130 -7.39 -8.40 4.31
N GLY A 131 -7.40 -8.50 2.98
CA GLY A 131 -8.61 -8.59 2.20
C GLY A 131 -8.44 -9.45 0.94
N VAL A 132 -9.54 -10.02 0.47
CA VAL A 132 -9.59 -10.75 -0.80
C VAL A 132 -10.06 -9.83 -1.93
N PHE A 133 -9.77 -10.22 -3.17
CA PHE A 133 -10.26 -9.48 -4.34
C PHE A 133 -11.79 -9.46 -4.36
N ARG A 134 -12.35 -8.27 -4.40
CA ARG A 134 -13.81 -8.03 -4.38
C ARG A 134 -14.18 -7.06 -5.49
N THR A 135 -15.15 -7.46 -6.31
CA THR A 135 -15.70 -6.59 -7.35
C THR A 135 -17.13 -6.97 -7.68
N SER A 136 -17.90 -6.07 -8.28
CA SER A 136 -19.24 -6.41 -8.75
C SER A 136 -19.18 -7.35 -9.96
N LYS A 137 -20.20 -8.19 -10.12
CA LYS A 137 -20.30 -9.12 -11.27
C LYS A 137 -20.23 -8.39 -12.61
N GLU A 138 -20.84 -7.23 -12.71
CA GLU A 138 -20.84 -6.42 -13.93
C GLU A 138 -19.44 -5.85 -14.23
N TYR A 139 -18.77 -5.35 -13.20
CA TYR A 139 -17.42 -4.82 -13.36
C TYR A 139 -16.42 -5.94 -13.69
N LEU A 140 -16.54 -7.09 -13.05
CA LEU A 140 -15.73 -8.27 -13.36
C LEU A 140 -15.86 -8.68 -14.83
N LYS A 141 -17.10 -8.66 -15.37
CA LYS A 141 -17.35 -8.94 -16.79
C LYS A 141 -16.65 -7.94 -17.71
N LYS A 142 -16.67 -6.65 -17.37
CA LYS A 142 -15.91 -5.61 -18.11
C LYS A 142 -14.42 -5.85 -18.05
N MET A 143 -13.88 -6.13 -16.87
CA MET A 143 -12.44 -6.41 -16.68
C MET A 143 -11.99 -7.63 -17.49
N ARG A 144 -12.76 -8.72 -17.48
CA ARG A 144 -12.49 -9.93 -18.27
C ARG A 144 -12.47 -9.65 -19.78
N ASN A 145 -13.37 -8.81 -20.26
CA ASN A 145 -13.41 -8.42 -21.68
C ASN A 145 -12.17 -7.58 -22.09
N GLN A 146 -11.68 -6.75 -21.19
CA GLN A 146 -10.52 -5.88 -21.42
C GLN A 146 -9.19 -6.62 -21.22
N ASN A 147 -9.15 -7.59 -20.32
CA ASN A 147 -7.92 -8.28 -19.89
C ASN A 147 -8.07 -9.80 -19.97
N LYS A 148 -8.29 -10.32 -21.17
CA LYS A 148 -8.52 -11.75 -21.43
C LYS A 148 -7.40 -12.68 -20.95
N LYS A 149 -6.19 -12.15 -20.71
CA LYS A 149 -5.02 -12.93 -20.27
C LYS A 149 -4.73 -12.81 -18.76
N SER A 150 -5.55 -12.09 -18.00
CA SER A 150 -5.33 -11.92 -16.57
C SER A 150 -5.83 -13.14 -15.80
N GLU A 151 -4.92 -13.89 -15.23
CA GLU A 151 -5.23 -15.07 -14.40
C GLU A 151 -6.11 -14.70 -13.20
N ILE A 152 -5.82 -13.57 -12.52
CA ILE A 152 -6.56 -13.11 -11.33
C ILE A 152 -8.07 -12.99 -11.56
N LEU A 153 -8.48 -12.62 -12.76
CA LEU A 153 -9.90 -12.41 -13.06
C LEU A 153 -10.69 -13.70 -13.26
N TYR A 154 -10.00 -14.84 -13.30
CA TYR A 154 -10.60 -16.15 -13.59
C TYR A 154 -10.44 -17.14 -12.42
N TYR A 155 -9.68 -16.81 -11.39
CA TYR A 155 -9.69 -17.59 -10.15
C TYR A 155 -11.03 -17.46 -9.42
N PRO A 156 -11.49 -18.55 -8.78
CA PRO A 156 -12.77 -18.59 -8.07
C PRO A 156 -12.83 -17.67 -6.85
#